data_6abedf5f80df9f885ce7af5dd2ac8f6e
#
_entry.id   6abedf5f80df9f885ce7af5dd2ac8f6e
#
_cell.length_a   1.000
_cell.length_b   1.000
_cell.length_c   1.000
_cell.angle_alpha   90.00
_cell.angle_beta   90.00
_cell.angle_gamma   90.00
#
_symmetry.space_group_name_H-M   'P 1'
#
loop_
_entity.id
_entity.type
_entity.pdbx_description
1 polymer ?
#
loop_
_entity_poly.entity_id
_entity_poly.type
_entity_poly.pdbx_seq_one_letter_code
_entity_poly.pdbx_strand_id
1 'polypeptide(L)'
;MKPNEEIMEFLKENPTFYLATVDGYLPRVRPIGFAMWYKDHLCIALGRHKAAYKQLLDNTNLEICAANDRGEWLRVQGTANFDNTPEAQAAAFQVMPQLADLYNEETGHKLGIVYLDHLSAKLFSMSGVVKDIMNY
;
A
#
# COMPACT_ATOMS: atom_id res chain seq x y z
N MET A 1 11.54 -8.60 -16.09
CA MET A 1 10.73 -8.61 -14.84
C MET A 1 9.34 -8.10 -15.15
N LYS A 2 8.32 -8.77 -14.65
CA LYS A 2 6.94 -8.33 -14.83
C LYS A 2 6.68 -7.04 -14.03
N PRO A 3 5.71 -6.20 -14.46
CA PRO A 3 5.42 -4.95 -13.74
C PRO A 3 5.10 -5.12 -12.26
N ASN A 4 4.31 -6.13 -11.91
CA ASN A 4 3.98 -6.40 -10.50
C ASN A 4 5.21 -6.82 -9.70
N GLU A 5 6.11 -7.60 -10.30
CA GLU A 5 7.35 -8.00 -9.65
C GLU A 5 8.26 -6.80 -9.42
N GLU A 6 8.31 -5.88 -10.38
CA GLU A 6 9.12 -4.66 -10.29
C GLU A 6 8.64 -3.75 -9.16
N ILE A 7 7.32 -3.57 -9.04
CA ILE A 7 6.71 -2.81 -7.96
C ILE A 7 7.05 -3.44 -6.61
N MET A 8 6.81 -4.74 -6.48
CA MET A 8 7.03 -5.45 -5.21
C MET A 8 8.49 -5.48 -4.79
N GLU A 9 9.40 -5.64 -5.74
CA GLU A 9 10.83 -5.61 -5.46
C GLU A 9 11.26 -4.24 -4.94
N PHE A 10 10.78 -3.16 -5.57
CA PHE A 10 11.09 -1.80 -5.12
C PHE A 10 10.60 -1.54 -3.69
N LEU A 11 9.38 -1.94 -3.38
CA LEU A 11 8.80 -1.78 -2.04
C LEU A 11 9.53 -2.65 -1.01
N LYS A 12 9.96 -3.84 -1.40
CA LYS A 12 10.71 -4.74 -0.51
C LYS A 12 12.11 -4.22 -0.20
N GLU A 13 12.78 -3.62 -1.19
CA GLU A 13 14.11 -3.04 -1.02
C GLU A 13 14.06 -1.73 -0.24
N ASN A 14 12.92 -1.05 -0.26
CA ASN A 14 12.68 0.23 0.42
C ASN A 14 11.47 0.10 1.33
N PRO A 15 11.61 -0.60 2.46
CA PRO A 15 10.47 -1.12 3.23
C PRO A 15 9.70 -0.08 4.03
N THR A 16 10.19 1.15 4.14
CA THR A 16 9.40 2.26 4.66
C THR A 16 8.95 3.10 3.48
N PHE A 17 7.67 3.05 3.16
CA PHE A 17 7.08 3.86 2.10
C PHE A 17 5.90 4.65 2.66
N TYR A 18 5.36 5.56 1.88
CA TYR A 18 4.41 6.55 2.38
C TYR A 18 3.10 6.42 1.63
N LEU A 19 2.01 6.47 2.40
CA LEU A 19 0.64 6.41 1.88
C LEU A 19 -0.01 7.77 2.03
N ALA A 20 -0.45 8.34 0.92
CA ALA A 20 -1.23 9.57 0.90
C ALA A 20 -2.71 9.25 0.73
N THR A 21 -3.53 9.88 1.54
CA THR A 21 -4.98 9.77 1.52
C THR A 21 -5.60 11.15 1.54
N VAL A 22 -6.92 11.22 1.37
CA VAL A 22 -7.68 12.47 1.40
C VAL A 22 -8.59 12.48 2.63
N ASP A 23 -8.52 13.55 3.39
CA ASP A 23 -9.35 13.81 4.57
C ASP A 23 -10.21 15.05 4.29
N GLY A 24 -11.41 14.83 3.75
CA GLY A 24 -12.19 15.90 3.16
C GLY A 24 -11.50 16.40 1.89
N TYR A 25 -10.92 17.59 1.94
CA TYR A 25 -10.06 18.11 0.87
C TYR A 25 -8.62 18.32 1.32
N LEU A 26 -8.26 17.83 2.51
CA LEU A 26 -6.91 17.94 3.05
C LEU A 26 -6.11 16.68 2.72
N PRO A 27 -4.87 16.81 2.23
CA PRO A 27 -4.01 15.66 2.05
C PRO A 27 -3.49 15.17 3.40
N ARG A 28 -3.36 13.85 3.53
CA ARG A 28 -2.74 13.23 4.70
C ARG A 28 -1.70 12.22 4.21
N VAL A 29 -0.57 12.16 4.89
CA VAL A 29 0.50 11.21 4.55
C VAL A 29 1.06 10.59 5.83
N ARG A 30 1.40 9.29 5.76
CA ARG A 30 2.03 8.55 6.85
C ARG A 30 2.90 7.43 6.30
N PRO A 31 3.90 7.01 7.06
CA PRO A 31 4.69 5.85 6.68
C PRO A 31 3.89 4.56 6.89
N ILE A 32 4.08 3.61 5.99
CA ILE A 32 3.59 2.25 6.11
C ILE A 32 4.69 1.29 5.69
N GLY A 33 4.59 0.03 6.09
CA GLY A 33 5.64 -0.95 5.83
C GLY A 33 5.15 -2.27 5.27
N PHE A 34 3.87 -2.40 4.99
CA PHE A 34 3.31 -3.64 4.49
C PHE A 34 2.80 -3.50 3.07
N ALA A 35 3.24 -4.41 2.20
CA ALA A 35 2.67 -4.60 0.87
C ALA A 35 2.74 -6.07 0.50
N MET A 36 1.74 -6.55 -0.22
CA MET A 36 1.76 -7.88 -0.81
C MET A 36 1.06 -7.84 -2.16
N TRP A 37 1.39 -8.80 -3.00
CA TRP A 37 0.66 -9.03 -4.24
C TRP A 37 -0.26 -10.23 -4.01
N TYR A 38 -1.56 -10.00 -4.09
CA TYR A 38 -2.55 -11.01 -3.73
C TYR A 38 -3.73 -10.92 -4.68
N LYS A 39 -4.10 -12.04 -5.31
CA LYS A 39 -5.20 -12.10 -6.29
C LYS A 39 -5.09 -11.02 -7.37
N ASP A 40 -3.90 -10.89 -7.94
CA ASP A 40 -3.59 -9.94 -9.01
C ASP A 40 -3.73 -8.46 -8.63
N HIS A 41 -3.66 -8.15 -7.35
CA HIS A 41 -3.71 -6.78 -6.85
C HIS A 41 -2.58 -6.48 -5.88
N LEU A 42 -2.11 -5.24 -5.93
CA LEU A 42 -1.27 -4.70 -4.87
C LEU A 42 -2.16 -4.47 -3.65
N CYS A 43 -1.76 -5.04 -2.53
CA CYS A 43 -2.49 -4.89 -1.27
C CYS A 43 -1.61 -4.24 -0.22
N ILE A 44 -2.23 -3.37 0.58
CA ILE A 44 -1.64 -2.82 1.79
C ILE A 44 -2.51 -3.24 2.98
N ALA A 45 -1.97 -3.12 4.18
CA ALA A 45 -2.69 -3.47 5.39
C ALA A 45 -2.71 -2.27 6.33
N LEU A 46 -3.89 -1.97 6.84
CA LEU A 46 -4.12 -0.86 7.77
C LEU A 46 -4.99 -1.33 8.92
N GLY A 47 -4.72 -0.84 10.13
CA GLY A 47 -5.64 -1.08 11.24
C GLY A 47 -6.99 -0.42 10.95
N ARG A 48 -8.08 -1.17 11.13
CA ARG A 48 -9.42 -0.64 10.83
C ARG A 48 -9.83 0.51 11.76
N HIS A 49 -9.17 0.63 12.91
CA HIS A 49 -9.40 1.71 13.86
C HIS A 49 -8.64 2.99 13.50
N LYS A 50 -7.72 2.93 12.55
CA LYS A 50 -6.86 4.06 12.20
C LYS A 50 -7.54 5.05 11.29
N ALA A 51 -7.10 6.32 11.38
CA ALA A 51 -7.62 7.40 10.54
C ALA A 51 -7.44 7.11 9.04
N ALA A 52 -6.31 6.53 8.66
CA ALA A 52 -6.04 6.18 7.26
C ALA A 52 -7.12 5.27 6.66
N TYR A 53 -7.54 4.25 7.42
CA TYR A 53 -8.57 3.33 6.96
C TYR A 53 -9.90 4.05 6.75
N LYS A 54 -10.28 4.89 7.71
CA LYS A 54 -11.52 5.67 7.64
C LYS A 54 -11.51 6.66 6.49
N GLN A 55 -10.36 7.28 6.24
CA GLN A 55 -10.20 8.20 5.11
C GLN A 55 -10.40 7.49 3.78
N LEU A 56 -9.88 6.27 3.64
CA LEU A 56 -10.07 5.48 2.42
C LEU A 56 -11.49 4.98 2.23
N LEU A 57 -12.24 4.77 3.32
CA LEU A 57 -13.67 4.44 3.23
C LEU A 57 -14.45 5.64 2.67
N ASP A 58 -14.08 6.86 3.05
CA ASP A 58 -14.77 8.07 2.61
C ASP A 58 -14.34 8.54 1.23
N ASN A 59 -13.04 8.40 0.92
CA ASN A 59 -12.47 8.75 -0.38
C ASN A 59 -11.43 7.70 -0.74
N THR A 60 -11.72 6.92 -1.76
CA THR A 60 -10.91 5.76 -2.14
C THR A 60 -9.63 6.10 -2.89
N ASN A 61 -9.41 7.35 -3.27
CA ASN A 61 -8.20 7.75 -3.97
C ASN A 61 -7.00 7.72 -3.03
N LEU A 62 -5.92 7.12 -3.51
CA LEU A 62 -4.69 7.03 -2.73
C LEU A 62 -3.47 7.06 -3.64
N GLU A 63 -2.33 7.37 -3.02
CA GLU A 63 -1.04 7.29 -3.68
C GLU A 63 0.01 6.78 -2.70
N ILE A 64 0.90 5.94 -3.22
CA ILE A 64 2.02 5.40 -2.45
C ILE A 64 3.30 5.94 -3.07
N CYS A 65 4.25 6.34 -2.23
CA CYS A 65 5.57 6.80 -2.66
C CYS A 65 6.64 6.09 -1.86
N ALA A 66 7.63 5.53 -2.57
CA ALA A 66 8.80 4.91 -1.96
C ALA A 66 10.05 5.46 -2.65
N ALA A 67 11.04 5.86 -1.87
CA ALA A 67 12.29 6.40 -2.40
C ALA A 67 13.45 5.44 -2.12
N ASN A 68 14.38 5.32 -3.08
CA ASN A 68 15.61 4.59 -2.88
C ASN A 68 16.76 5.55 -2.55
N ASP A 69 17.94 5.01 -2.32
CA ASP A 69 19.14 5.82 -1.98
C ASP A 69 19.89 6.33 -3.20
N ARG A 70 19.38 6.08 -4.41
CA ARG A 70 19.97 6.52 -5.68
C ARG A 70 19.26 7.74 -6.27
N GLY A 71 18.39 8.39 -5.49
CA GLY A 71 17.65 9.56 -5.96
C GLY A 71 16.47 9.25 -6.86
N GLU A 72 15.95 8.03 -6.80
CA GLU A 72 14.77 7.63 -7.53
C GLU A 72 13.61 7.35 -6.57
N TRP A 73 12.40 7.52 -7.05
CA TRP A 73 11.22 7.16 -6.25
C TRP A 73 10.13 6.56 -7.12
N LEU A 74 9.46 5.58 -6.53
CA LEU A 74 8.30 4.91 -7.12
C LEU A 74 7.05 5.63 -6.64
N ARG A 75 6.16 5.97 -7.57
CA ARG A 75 4.82 6.46 -7.25
C ARG A 75 3.80 5.50 -7.80
N VAL A 76 2.90 5.08 -6.93
CA VAL A 76 1.82 4.16 -7.27
C VAL A 76 0.50 4.84 -6.96
N GLN A 77 -0.36 4.98 -7.96
CA GLN A 77 -1.71 5.52 -7.79
C GLN A 77 -2.73 4.41 -7.94
N GLY A 78 -3.83 4.53 -7.21
CA GLY A 78 -4.93 3.60 -7.34
C GLY A 78 -6.14 4.04 -6.55
N THR A 79 -7.16 3.19 -6.58
CA THR A 79 -8.37 3.36 -5.78
C THR A 79 -8.50 2.17 -4.84
N ALA A 80 -8.88 2.47 -3.59
CA ALA A 80 -8.98 1.48 -2.54
C ALA A 80 -10.24 0.64 -2.67
N ASN A 81 -10.07 -0.66 -2.51
CA ASN A 81 -11.14 -1.62 -2.24
C ASN A 81 -10.74 -2.43 -1.02
N PHE A 82 -11.67 -3.12 -0.41
CA PHE A 82 -11.44 -3.76 0.88
C PHE A 82 -11.75 -5.26 0.77
N ASP A 83 -10.82 -6.07 1.26
CA ASP A 83 -10.98 -7.52 1.36
C ASP A 83 -10.62 -7.95 2.78
N ASN A 84 -11.62 -8.00 3.65
CA ASN A 84 -11.42 -8.38 5.04
C ASN A 84 -11.81 -9.84 5.31
N THR A 85 -11.77 -10.67 4.28
CA THR A 85 -12.03 -12.10 4.43
C THR A 85 -10.95 -12.77 5.28
N PRO A 86 -11.25 -13.89 5.94
CA PRO A 86 -10.25 -14.67 6.65
C PRO A 86 -9.07 -15.09 5.78
N GLU A 87 -9.33 -15.37 4.49
CA GLU A 87 -8.27 -15.75 3.53
C GLU A 87 -7.28 -14.62 3.30
N ALA A 88 -7.78 -13.40 3.07
CA ALA A 88 -6.91 -12.25 2.84
C ALA A 88 -6.10 -11.92 4.08
N GLN A 89 -6.72 -12.00 5.26
CA GLN A 89 -6.02 -11.78 6.52
C GLN A 89 -4.93 -12.83 6.76
N ALA A 90 -5.24 -14.10 6.52
CA ALA A 90 -4.26 -15.17 6.65
C ALA A 90 -3.07 -14.96 5.70
N ALA A 91 -3.32 -14.52 4.48
CA ALA A 91 -2.26 -14.19 3.54
C ALA A 91 -1.35 -13.07 4.07
N ALA A 92 -1.93 -12.03 4.65
CA ALA A 92 -1.15 -10.93 5.23
C ALA A 92 -0.30 -11.39 6.42
N PHE A 93 -0.86 -12.19 7.31
CA PHE A 93 -0.12 -12.74 8.45
C PHE A 93 1.00 -13.69 8.02
N GLN A 94 0.83 -14.36 6.89
CA GLN A 94 1.87 -15.22 6.34
C GLN A 94 3.04 -14.40 5.79
N VAL A 95 2.74 -13.29 5.13
CA VAL A 95 3.75 -12.38 4.58
C VAL A 95 4.51 -11.66 5.71
N MET A 96 3.78 -11.22 6.74
CA MET A 96 4.36 -10.48 7.87
C MET A 96 3.77 -10.99 9.19
N PRO A 97 4.38 -12.04 9.77
CA PRO A 97 3.84 -12.64 11.02
C PRO A 97 3.73 -11.66 12.19
N GLN A 98 4.57 -10.62 12.23
CA GLN A 98 4.55 -9.61 13.30
C GLN A 98 3.22 -8.87 13.40
N LEU A 99 2.43 -8.84 12.32
CA LEU A 99 1.10 -8.23 12.35
C LEU A 99 0.19 -8.88 13.39
N ALA A 100 0.39 -10.16 13.67
CA ALA A 100 -0.40 -10.88 14.66
C ALA A 100 -0.21 -10.33 16.09
N ASP A 101 0.92 -9.70 16.36
CA ASP A 101 1.19 -9.08 17.66
C ASP A 101 0.37 -7.81 17.89
N LEU A 102 -0.04 -7.16 16.80
CA LEU A 102 -0.79 -5.91 16.83
C LEU A 102 -2.29 -6.13 16.64
N TYR A 103 -2.65 -7.15 15.88
CA TYR A 103 -4.04 -7.40 15.45
C TYR A 103 -4.48 -8.78 15.93
N ASN A 104 -5.07 -8.82 17.11
CA ASN A 104 -5.49 -10.06 17.76
C ASN A 104 -6.63 -9.76 18.74
N GLU A 105 -7.20 -10.79 19.35
CA GLU A 105 -8.30 -10.63 20.29
C GLU A 105 -7.91 -9.84 21.53
N GLU A 106 -6.65 -9.95 21.95
CA GLU A 106 -6.14 -9.29 23.15
C GLU A 106 -6.05 -7.79 22.96
N THR A 107 -5.55 -7.33 21.81
CA THR A 107 -5.49 -5.91 21.50
C THR A 107 -6.85 -5.35 21.11
N GLY A 108 -7.75 -6.19 20.63
CA GLY A 108 -9.05 -5.78 20.10
C GLY A 108 -8.98 -5.05 18.78
N HIS A 109 -7.78 -4.89 18.20
CA HIS A 109 -7.61 -4.23 16.91
C HIS A 109 -7.74 -5.22 15.76
N LYS A 110 -8.43 -4.78 14.71
CA LYS A 110 -8.66 -5.58 13.52
C LYS A 110 -7.83 -5.05 12.35
N LEU A 111 -7.23 -5.99 11.62
CA LEU A 111 -6.49 -5.66 10.42
C LEU A 111 -7.45 -5.49 9.26
N GLY A 112 -7.25 -4.43 8.47
CA GLY A 112 -7.95 -4.21 7.21
C GLY A 112 -7.01 -4.44 6.05
N ILE A 113 -7.45 -5.22 5.07
CA ILE A 113 -6.71 -5.43 3.82
C ILE A 113 -7.32 -4.56 2.74
N VAL A 114 -6.50 -3.71 2.17
CA VAL A 114 -6.90 -2.78 1.10
C VAL A 114 -6.20 -3.20 -0.17
N TYR A 115 -6.96 -3.52 -1.20
CA TYR A 115 -6.39 -3.80 -2.51
C TYR A 115 -6.67 -2.63 -3.47
N LEU A 116 -5.73 -2.40 -4.38
CA LEU A 116 -5.77 -1.26 -5.28
C LEU A 116 -6.28 -1.66 -6.66
N ASP A 117 -7.36 -1.00 -7.09
CA ASP A 117 -7.81 -1.01 -8.48
C ASP A 117 -7.25 0.21 -9.22
N HIS A 118 -7.35 0.19 -10.54
CA HIS A 118 -6.92 1.29 -11.41
C HIS A 118 -5.45 1.67 -11.16
N LEU A 119 -4.61 0.66 -11.04
CA LEU A 119 -3.23 0.83 -10.63
C LEU A 119 -2.39 1.45 -11.74
N SER A 120 -1.70 2.55 -11.42
CA SER A 120 -0.65 3.15 -12.23
C SER A 120 0.61 3.27 -11.40
N ALA A 121 1.75 2.93 -11.98
CA ALA A 121 3.03 2.98 -11.28
C ALA A 121 4.10 3.54 -12.21
N LYS A 122 4.86 4.51 -11.69
CA LYS A 122 5.95 5.17 -12.43
C LYS A 122 7.16 5.32 -11.53
N LEU A 123 8.32 5.16 -12.13
CA LEU A 123 9.59 5.45 -11.47
C LEU A 123 10.06 6.83 -11.92
N PHE A 124 10.42 7.66 -10.95
CA PHE A 124 10.87 9.04 -11.17
C PHE A 124 12.30 9.22 -10.67
N SER A 125 12.96 10.22 -11.24
CA SER A 125 14.16 10.82 -10.69
C SER A 125 14.02 12.33 -10.71
N MET A 126 15.03 13.05 -10.25
CA MET A 126 15.02 14.53 -10.33
C MET A 126 14.94 15.05 -11.77
N SER A 127 15.24 14.20 -12.75
CA SER A 127 15.15 14.55 -14.19
C SER A 127 13.78 14.27 -14.80
N GLY A 128 12.85 13.69 -14.03
CA GLY A 128 11.51 13.36 -14.50
C GLY A 128 11.24 11.87 -14.49
N VAL A 129 10.35 11.40 -15.36
CA VAL A 129 9.97 10.00 -15.44
C VAL A 129 11.11 9.17 -16.02
N VAL A 130 11.57 8.19 -15.24
CA VAL A 130 12.57 7.21 -15.69
C VAL A 130 11.89 6.08 -16.43
N LYS A 131 10.75 5.60 -15.92
CA LYS A 131 10.06 4.45 -16.48
C LYS A 131 8.58 4.44 -16.11
N ASP A 132 7.73 4.16 -17.10
CA ASP A 132 6.34 3.78 -16.87
C ASP A 132 6.32 2.28 -16.61
N ILE A 133 5.96 1.88 -15.39
CA ILE A 133 5.94 0.47 -14.99
C ILE A 133 4.60 -0.15 -15.31
N MET A 134 3.53 0.53 -14.94
CA MET A 134 2.17 0.06 -15.14
C MET A 134 1.25 1.25 -15.37
N ASN A 135 0.42 1.17 -16.40
CA ASN A 135 -0.61 2.17 -16.69
C ASN A 135 -1.97 1.48 -16.68
N TYR A 136 -2.84 2.04 -15.90
CA TYR A 136 -4.23 1.66 -15.95
C TYR A 136 -4.90 2.17 -17.20
#